data_e8d5ce3c48297d5730b5cff04fc8fda1
#
_entry.id   e8d5ce3c48297d5730b5cff04fc8fda1
#
_cell.length_a   1.000
_cell.length_b   1.000
_cell.length_c   1.000
_cell.angle_alpha   90.00
_cell.angle_beta   90.00
_cell.angle_gamma   90.00
#
_symmetry.space_group_name_H-M   'P 1'
#
loop_
_entity.id
_entity.type
_entity.pdbx_description
1 polymer ?
#
loop_
_entity_poly.entity_id
_entity_poly.type
_entity_poly.pdbx_seq_one_letter_code
_entity_poly.pdbx_strand_id
1 'polypeptide(L)'
;MKNIAIYPGTFDPITFGHIDVIKKSLKIVDKVIVGISDGNQKNFLFSLDERIEIVKRALYKDLKFKKNKVDVIKFNTLTTDLCKKYKSNVILRGLRAVSDFEYEFQLAGMNRKLNNQVETIFLMSDVENQIISSRFVKEIAQHNGCLLYTSPSPRDSWASRMPSSAWK
;
A
#
# COMPACT_ATOMS: atom_id res chain seq x y z
N MET A 1 6.29 -21.71 12.87
CA MET A 1 6.36 -20.22 12.93
C MET A 1 5.44 -19.65 11.86
N LYS A 2 4.73 -18.55 12.12
CA LYS A 2 3.93 -17.89 11.08
C LYS A 2 4.84 -17.03 10.20
N ASN A 3 4.76 -17.22 8.89
CA ASN A 3 5.47 -16.37 7.93
C ASN A 3 4.75 -15.03 7.83
N ILE A 4 5.39 -13.98 8.34
CA ILE A 4 4.86 -12.61 8.33
C ILE A 4 5.62 -11.82 7.28
N ALA A 5 4.92 -11.02 6.49
CA ALA A 5 5.53 -10.07 5.57
C ALA A 5 5.11 -8.63 5.89
N ILE A 6 6.03 -7.69 5.70
CA ILE A 6 5.78 -6.26 5.83
C ILE A 6 5.52 -5.69 4.44
N TYR A 7 4.42 -4.98 4.27
CA TYR A 7 4.11 -4.22 3.06
C TYR A 7 4.12 -2.72 3.38
N PRO A 8 5.28 -2.05 3.21
CA PRO A 8 5.41 -0.63 3.51
C PRO A 8 4.94 0.22 2.33
N GLY A 9 4.31 1.34 2.63
CA GLY A 9 3.91 2.30 1.62
C GLY A 9 3.31 3.57 2.23
N THR A 10 3.04 4.56 1.39
CA THR A 10 2.36 5.79 1.80
C THR A 10 0.85 5.62 1.78
N PHE A 11 0.31 4.81 0.87
CA PHE A 11 -1.12 4.54 0.67
C PHE A 11 -1.96 5.82 0.62
N ASP A 12 -1.57 6.73 -0.25
CA ASP A 12 -2.13 8.08 -0.38
C ASP A 12 -2.77 8.32 -1.76
N PRO A 13 -3.98 7.76 -1.99
CA PRO A 13 -4.68 6.73 -1.22
C PRO A 13 -4.26 5.28 -1.57
N ILE A 14 -4.83 4.30 -0.87
CA ILE A 14 -4.75 2.89 -1.28
C ILE A 14 -5.52 2.69 -2.59
N THR A 15 -4.99 1.84 -3.48
CA THR A 15 -5.58 1.52 -4.79
C THR A 15 -5.81 0.02 -4.94
N PHE A 16 -6.54 -0.38 -5.99
CA PHE A 16 -6.73 -1.80 -6.31
C PHE A 16 -5.41 -2.53 -6.57
N GLY A 17 -4.41 -1.84 -7.12
CA GLY A 17 -3.06 -2.42 -7.27
C GLY A 17 -2.44 -2.80 -5.93
N HIS A 18 -2.58 -1.97 -4.90
CA HIS A 18 -2.12 -2.31 -3.55
C HIS A 18 -2.90 -3.50 -2.96
N ILE A 19 -4.21 -3.53 -3.17
CA ILE A 19 -5.08 -4.61 -2.69
C ILE A 19 -4.71 -5.93 -3.35
N ASP A 20 -4.43 -5.91 -4.65
CA ASP A 20 -4.04 -7.09 -5.42
C ASP A 20 -2.70 -7.67 -4.91
N VAL A 21 -1.71 -6.81 -4.64
CA VAL A 21 -0.46 -7.23 -3.99
C VAL A 21 -0.74 -7.90 -2.65
N ILE A 22 -1.63 -7.34 -1.81
CA ILE A 22 -2.00 -7.95 -0.52
C ILE A 22 -2.66 -9.31 -0.73
N LYS A 23 -3.60 -9.44 -1.69
CA LYS A 23 -4.26 -10.71 -1.99
C LYS A 23 -3.27 -11.78 -2.47
N LYS A 24 -2.36 -11.41 -3.37
CA LYS A 24 -1.33 -12.31 -3.90
C LYS A 24 -0.34 -12.73 -2.81
N SER A 25 0.06 -11.80 -1.96
CA SER A 25 0.99 -12.10 -0.87
C SER A 25 0.42 -13.07 0.17
N LEU A 26 -0.89 -13.04 0.45
CA LEU A 26 -1.55 -13.98 1.35
C LEU A 26 -1.59 -15.43 0.83
N LYS A 27 -1.22 -15.66 -0.43
CA LYS A 27 -0.99 -17.02 -0.98
C LYS A 27 0.42 -17.54 -0.63
N ILE A 28 1.34 -16.66 -0.23
CA ILE A 28 2.75 -16.96 0.01
C ILE A 28 3.07 -16.90 1.51
N VAL A 29 2.42 -15.97 2.25
CA VAL A 29 2.67 -15.76 3.66
C VAL A 29 1.39 -15.89 4.49
N ASP A 30 1.54 -16.18 5.77
CA ASP A 30 0.40 -16.37 6.69
C ASP A 30 -0.26 -15.06 7.10
N LYS A 31 0.53 -13.98 7.20
CA LYS A 31 0.07 -12.66 7.63
C LYS A 31 0.83 -11.54 6.90
N VAL A 32 0.09 -10.50 6.50
CA VAL A 32 0.64 -9.26 5.95
C VAL A 32 0.44 -8.13 6.93
N ILE A 33 1.49 -7.38 7.20
CA ILE A 33 1.43 -6.13 7.96
C ILE A 33 1.57 -4.97 6.97
N VAL A 34 0.50 -4.25 6.77
CA VAL A 34 0.46 -3.04 5.95
C VAL A 34 0.97 -1.89 6.79
N GLY A 35 2.19 -1.46 6.51
CA GLY A 35 2.84 -0.34 7.18
C GLY A 35 2.60 0.97 6.44
N ILE A 36 1.88 1.91 7.07
CA ILE A 36 1.63 3.23 6.51
C ILE A 36 2.71 4.18 7.01
N SER A 37 3.55 4.65 6.07
CA SER A 37 4.64 5.56 6.36
C SER A 37 4.12 6.98 6.66
N ASP A 38 4.64 7.56 7.75
CA ASP A 38 4.41 8.96 8.11
C ASP A 38 5.30 9.94 7.32
N GLY A 39 6.13 9.45 6.44
CA GLY A 39 7.16 10.14 5.66
C GLY A 39 7.05 11.68 5.60
N ASN A 40 8.20 12.36 5.66
CA ASN A 40 8.31 13.83 5.64
C ASN A 40 8.02 14.49 4.26
N GLN A 41 7.28 13.82 3.38
CA GLN A 41 6.93 14.38 2.08
C GLN A 41 5.82 15.40 2.23
N LYS A 42 6.10 16.65 1.83
CA LYS A 42 5.22 17.81 1.97
C LYS A 42 3.92 17.78 1.14
N ASN A 43 3.67 16.74 0.35
CA ASN A 43 2.58 16.70 -0.63
C ASN A 43 1.68 15.47 -0.51
N PHE A 44 1.25 15.14 0.70
CA PHE A 44 0.18 14.13 0.89
C PHE A 44 -1.19 14.75 0.60
N LEU A 45 -2.06 13.98 -0.06
CA LEU A 45 -3.46 14.36 -0.24
C LEU A 45 -4.25 14.19 1.06
N PHE A 46 -3.93 13.13 1.79
CA PHE A 46 -4.58 12.76 3.05
C PHE A 46 -3.58 12.80 4.20
N SER A 47 -4.02 13.24 5.36
CA SER A 47 -3.27 13.12 6.61
C SER A 47 -2.97 11.65 6.94
N LEU A 48 -2.03 11.39 7.83
CA LEU A 48 -1.69 10.02 8.22
C LEU A 48 -2.89 9.27 8.79
N ASP A 49 -3.69 9.92 9.63
CA ASP A 49 -4.84 9.29 10.27
C ASP A 49 -5.96 8.99 9.26
N GLU A 50 -6.21 9.89 8.30
CA GLU A 50 -7.13 9.64 7.20
C GLU A 50 -6.67 8.46 6.32
N ARG A 51 -5.37 8.39 5.98
CA ARG A 51 -4.81 7.27 5.21
C ARG A 51 -5.00 5.94 5.93
N ILE A 52 -4.77 5.91 7.26
CA ILE A 52 -4.99 4.72 8.09
C ILE A 52 -6.46 4.32 8.09
N GLU A 53 -7.36 5.29 8.23
CA GLU A 53 -8.80 5.02 8.23
C GLU A 53 -9.28 4.48 6.88
N ILE A 54 -8.86 5.12 5.77
CA ILE A 54 -9.18 4.67 4.41
C ILE A 54 -8.69 3.24 4.19
N VAL A 55 -7.44 2.94 4.55
CA VAL A 55 -6.87 1.60 4.39
C VAL A 55 -7.62 0.58 5.26
N LYS A 56 -7.90 0.89 6.53
CA LYS A 56 -8.65 -0.01 7.41
C LYS A 56 -10.06 -0.27 6.91
N ARG A 57 -10.74 0.78 6.45
CA ARG A 57 -12.09 0.65 5.87
C ARG A 57 -12.08 -0.27 4.67
N ALA A 58 -11.16 -0.02 3.74
CA ALA A 58 -10.98 -0.83 2.55
C ALA A 58 -10.75 -2.30 2.86
N LEU A 59 -9.79 -2.57 3.71
CA LEU A 59 -9.37 -3.94 3.97
C LEU A 59 -10.37 -4.69 4.86
N TYR A 60 -10.93 -4.04 5.88
CA TYR A 60 -11.76 -4.75 6.86
C TYR A 60 -13.26 -4.66 6.59
N LYS A 61 -13.78 -3.50 6.15
CA LYS A 61 -15.22 -3.33 5.91
C LYS A 61 -15.60 -3.78 4.50
N ASP A 62 -14.87 -3.32 3.49
CA ASP A 62 -15.24 -3.57 2.10
C ASP A 62 -14.78 -4.96 1.63
N LEU A 63 -13.53 -5.32 1.92
CA LEU A 63 -12.93 -6.60 1.48
C LEU A 63 -12.99 -7.71 2.54
N LYS A 64 -13.46 -7.39 3.76
CA LYS A 64 -13.69 -8.34 4.86
C LYS A 64 -12.46 -9.16 5.24
N PHE A 65 -11.25 -8.60 5.08
CA PHE A 65 -10.05 -9.27 5.58
C PHE A 65 -10.08 -9.37 7.10
N LYS A 66 -9.67 -10.53 7.62
CA LYS A 66 -9.54 -10.74 9.06
C LYS A 66 -8.23 -10.10 9.57
N LYS A 67 -8.27 -9.41 10.73
CA LYS A 67 -7.10 -8.77 11.36
C LYS A 67 -5.95 -9.73 11.65
N ASN A 68 -6.25 -11.01 11.84
CA ASN A 68 -5.21 -12.03 12.03
C ASN A 68 -4.46 -12.38 10.73
N LYS A 69 -5.00 -12.01 9.56
CA LYS A 69 -4.38 -12.20 8.25
C LYS A 69 -3.75 -10.91 7.71
N VAL A 70 -4.41 -9.78 7.89
CA VAL A 70 -3.91 -8.47 7.46
C VAL A 70 -4.02 -7.50 8.62
N ASP A 71 -2.92 -6.85 8.97
CA ASP A 71 -2.87 -5.84 10.02
C ASP A 71 -2.43 -4.50 9.45
N VAL A 72 -2.94 -3.38 9.99
CA VAL A 72 -2.65 -2.03 9.50
C VAL A 72 -2.02 -1.23 10.64
N ILE A 73 -0.82 -0.75 10.41
CA ILE A 73 -0.04 0.00 11.39
C ILE A 73 0.53 1.28 10.78
N LYS A 74 0.84 2.26 11.62
CA LYS A 74 1.66 3.42 11.25
C LYS A 74 3.11 3.21 11.65
N PHE A 75 4.03 3.79 10.87
CA PHE A 75 5.44 3.79 11.22
C PHE A 75 6.17 5.03 10.66
N ASN A 76 7.23 5.43 11.34
CA ASN A 76 8.13 6.54 10.98
C ASN A 76 9.61 6.15 11.11
N THR A 77 9.89 4.85 11.13
CA THR A 77 11.23 4.27 11.25
C THR A 77 11.67 3.67 9.92
N LEU A 78 12.85 3.07 9.88
CA LEU A 78 13.26 2.28 8.73
C LEU A 78 12.38 1.02 8.57
N THR A 79 12.14 0.61 7.34
CA THR A 79 11.37 -0.63 7.05
C THR A 79 12.05 -1.86 7.67
N THR A 80 13.38 -1.89 7.71
CA THR A 80 14.16 -2.97 8.34
C THR A 80 13.95 -3.04 9.86
N ASP A 81 13.74 -1.90 10.53
CA ASP A 81 13.43 -1.88 11.97
C ASP A 81 12.01 -2.38 12.22
N LEU A 82 11.10 -2.08 11.31
CA LEU A 82 9.75 -2.64 11.34
C LEU A 82 9.79 -4.16 11.19
N CYS A 83 10.64 -4.67 10.28
CA CYS A 83 10.86 -6.11 10.12
C CYS A 83 11.37 -6.75 11.42
N LYS A 84 12.35 -6.15 12.08
CA LYS A 84 12.84 -6.62 13.38
C LYS A 84 11.73 -6.65 14.44
N LYS A 85 10.96 -5.56 14.55
CA LYS A 85 9.87 -5.43 15.53
C LYS A 85 8.81 -6.53 15.39
N TYR A 86 8.46 -6.88 14.15
CA TYR A 86 7.43 -7.89 13.87
C TYR A 86 7.99 -9.28 13.58
N LYS A 87 9.31 -9.48 13.73
CA LYS A 87 10.01 -10.74 13.44
C LYS A 87 9.70 -11.25 12.03
N SER A 88 9.74 -10.33 11.08
CA SER A 88 9.51 -10.60 9.66
C SER A 88 10.82 -10.55 8.89
N ASN A 89 11.06 -11.54 8.04
CA ASN A 89 12.20 -11.56 7.13
C ASN A 89 11.81 -11.19 5.69
N VAL A 90 10.56 -10.75 5.47
CA VAL A 90 10.03 -10.49 4.14
C VAL A 90 9.47 -9.07 4.06
N ILE A 91 9.96 -8.31 3.08
CA ILE A 91 9.38 -7.04 2.64
C ILE A 91 8.67 -7.29 1.31
N LEU A 92 7.41 -6.83 1.23
CA LEU A 92 6.63 -6.89 -0.02
C LEU A 92 6.70 -5.55 -0.74
N ARG A 93 6.88 -5.59 -2.04
CA ARG A 93 6.81 -4.41 -2.91
C ARG A 93 5.98 -4.72 -4.14
N GLY A 94 5.13 -3.78 -4.53
CA GLY A 94 4.36 -3.87 -5.77
C GLY A 94 5.15 -3.28 -6.93
N LEU A 95 5.21 -3.99 -8.05
CA LEU A 95 5.72 -3.46 -9.32
C LEU A 95 4.55 -3.25 -10.29
N ARG A 96 4.52 -2.10 -10.94
CA ARG A 96 3.49 -1.72 -11.92
C ARG A 96 4.07 -1.53 -13.30
N ALA A 97 5.25 -0.93 -13.39
CA ALA A 97 5.93 -0.62 -14.63
C ALA A 97 7.44 -0.83 -14.48
N VAL A 98 8.11 -0.94 -15.63
CA VAL A 98 9.57 -1.09 -15.68
C VAL A 98 10.28 0.11 -15.02
N SER A 99 9.72 1.31 -15.14
CA SER A 99 10.23 2.52 -14.50
C SER A 99 10.27 2.45 -12.96
N ASP A 100 9.36 1.69 -12.34
CA ASP A 100 9.37 1.52 -10.89
C ASP A 100 10.51 0.57 -10.44
N PHE A 101 10.95 -0.32 -11.34
CA PHE A 101 11.87 -1.41 -11.00
C PHE A 101 13.25 -0.92 -10.56
N GLU A 102 13.85 0.06 -11.22
CA GLU A 102 15.19 0.54 -10.87
C GLU A 102 15.24 1.09 -9.44
N TYR A 103 14.27 1.93 -9.09
CA TYR A 103 14.17 2.49 -7.74
C TYR A 103 13.94 1.41 -6.69
N GLU A 104 13.02 0.49 -6.96
CA GLU A 104 12.67 -0.59 -6.03
C GLU A 104 13.83 -1.58 -5.87
N PHE A 105 14.59 -1.85 -6.93
CA PHE A 105 15.78 -2.68 -6.90
C PHE A 105 16.88 -2.06 -6.02
N GLN A 106 17.15 -0.76 -6.18
CA GLN A 106 18.12 -0.04 -5.33
C GLN A 106 17.67 -0.08 -3.86
N LEU A 107 16.38 0.16 -3.60
CA LEU A 107 15.83 0.12 -2.25
C LEU A 107 15.96 -1.28 -1.62
N ALA A 108 15.71 -2.34 -2.38
CA ALA A 108 15.90 -3.72 -1.92
C ALA A 108 17.37 -4.01 -1.56
N GLY A 109 18.31 -3.56 -2.39
CA GLY A 109 19.74 -3.67 -2.12
C GLY A 109 20.15 -2.93 -0.84
N MET A 110 19.61 -1.74 -0.59
CA MET A 110 19.84 -0.98 0.64
C MET A 110 19.25 -1.68 1.86
N ASN A 111 18.02 -2.17 1.77
CA ASN A 111 17.38 -2.90 2.87
C ASN A 111 18.20 -4.14 3.26
N ARG A 112 18.71 -4.88 2.28
CA ARG A 112 19.57 -6.06 2.52
C ARG A 112 20.90 -5.70 3.17
N LYS A 113 21.50 -4.56 2.81
CA LYS A 113 22.72 -4.06 3.50
C LYS A 113 22.44 -3.67 4.95
N LEU A 114 21.28 -3.08 5.24
CA LEU A 114 20.89 -2.68 6.59
C LEU A 114 20.49 -3.89 7.46
N ASN A 115 19.94 -4.92 6.84
CA ASN A 115 19.58 -6.18 7.52
C ASN A 115 19.64 -7.35 6.53
N ASN A 116 20.71 -8.15 6.61
CA ASN A 116 20.97 -9.26 5.70
C ASN A 116 19.99 -10.46 5.83
N GLN A 117 19.14 -10.46 6.87
CA GLN A 117 18.11 -11.49 7.06
C GLN A 117 16.80 -11.14 6.37
N VAL A 118 16.69 -9.93 5.81
CA VAL A 118 15.46 -9.45 5.16
C VAL A 118 15.57 -9.57 3.65
N GLU A 119 14.61 -10.25 3.06
CA GLU A 119 14.47 -10.36 1.61
C GLU A 119 13.29 -9.54 1.10
N THR A 120 13.43 -8.95 -0.08
CA THR A 120 12.36 -8.20 -0.73
C THR A 120 11.72 -9.05 -1.83
N ILE A 121 10.42 -9.25 -1.73
CA ILE A 121 9.62 -9.96 -2.74
C ILE A 121 8.85 -8.91 -3.55
N PHE A 122 9.05 -8.95 -4.86
CA PHE A 122 8.31 -8.14 -5.80
C PHE A 122 7.10 -8.88 -6.32
N LEU A 123 5.94 -8.26 -6.23
CA LEU A 123 4.69 -8.80 -6.78
C LEU A 123 4.14 -7.84 -7.82
N MET A 124 3.83 -8.37 -8.98
CA MET A 124 3.14 -7.61 -10.02
C MET A 124 1.64 -7.59 -9.74
N SER A 125 1.04 -6.41 -9.78
CA SER A 125 -0.42 -6.29 -9.83
C SER A 125 -0.95 -6.71 -11.19
N ASP A 126 -2.22 -7.09 -11.26
CA ASP A 126 -2.87 -7.41 -12.52
C ASP A 126 -2.92 -6.16 -13.41
N VAL A 127 -2.85 -6.37 -14.73
CA VAL A 127 -2.75 -5.30 -15.73
C VAL A 127 -3.87 -4.26 -15.58
N GLU A 128 -5.09 -4.71 -15.32
CA GLU A 128 -6.25 -3.85 -15.10
C GLU A 128 -6.08 -2.93 -13.87
N ASN A 129 -5.36 -3.39 -12.86
CA ASN A 129 -5.12 -2.66 -11.60
C ASN A 129 -3.86 -1.77 -11.66
N GLN A 130 -3.04 -1.88 -12.70
CA GLN A 130 -1.82 -1.08 -12.87
C GLN A 130 -2.12 0.35 -13.32
N ILE A 131 -3.19 0.55 -14.08
CA ILE A 131 -3.56 1.84 -14.68
C ILE A 131 -3.86 2.89 -13.61
N ILE A 132 -4.54 2.50 -12.52
CA ILE A 132 -4.96 3.42 -11.46
C ILE A 132 -3.89 3.47 -10.37
N SER A 133 -2.99 4.43 -10.47
CA SER A 133 -1.99 4.70 -9.43
C SER A 133 -2.47 5.77 -8.44
N SER A 134 -1.95 5.74 -7.21
CA SER A 134 -2.21 6.80 -6.22
C SER A 134 -1.81 8.18 -6.74
N ARG A 135 -0.76 8.27 -7.58
CA ARG A 135 -0.33 9.51 -8.21
C ARG A 135 -1.42 10.07 -9.13
N PHE A 136 -1.99 9.25 -10.02
CA PHE A 136 -3.08 9.68 -10.89
C PHE A 136 -4.34 10.04 -10.12
N VAL A 137 -4.68 9.28 -9.08
CA VAL A 137 -5.82 9.61 -8.21
C VAL A 137 -5.64 10.99 -7.58
N LYS A 138 -4.44 11.29 -7.08
CA LYS A 138 -4.13 12.63 -6.52
C LYS A 138 -4.23 13.73 -7.55
N GLU A 139 -3.64 13.53 -8.71
CA GLU A 139 -3.64 14.51 -9.80
C GLU A 139 -5.08 14.84 -10.26
N ILE A 140 -5.90 13.80 -10.48
CA ILE A 140 -7.30 13.98 -10.85
C ILE A 140 -8.08 14.71 -9.74
N ALA A 141 -7.86 14.34 -8.46
CA ALA A 141 -8.52 14.98 -7.33
C ALA A 141 -8.13 16.46 -7.19
N GLN A 142 -6.86 16.81 -7.36
CA GLN A 142 -6.37 18.20 -7.30
C GLN A 142 -6.99 19.09 -8.39
N HIS A 143 -7.37 18.51 -9.53
CA HIS A 143 -8.03 19.20 -10.63
C HIS A 143 -9.56 19.10 -10.59
N ASN A 144 -10.15 18.67 -9.46
CA ASN A 144 -11.59 18.47 -9.30
C ASN A 144 -12.18 17.49 -10.33
N GLY A 145 -11.35 16.56 -10.83
CA GLY A 145 -11.77 15.53 -11.77
C GLY A 145 -12.65 14.46 -11.10
N CYS A 146 -13.60 13.91 -11.85
CA CYS A 146 -14.48 12.87 -11.34
C CYS A 146 -13.78 11.51 -11.31
N LEU A 147 -13.51 10.99 -10.12
CA LEU A 147 -12.88 9.68 -9.93
C LEU A 147 -13.83 8.49 -10.14
N LEU A 148 -15.15 8.74 -10.31
CA LEU A 148 -16.15 7.70 -10.55
C LEU A 148 -15.91 6.94 -11.86
N TYR A 149 -15.32 7.59 -12.85
CA TYR A 149 -15.03 7.00 -14.17
C TYR A 149 -13.71 6.22 -14.21
N THR A 150 -12.89 6.30 -13.17
CA THR A 150 -11.61 5.59 -13.08
C THR A 150 -11.72 4.22 -12.41
N SER A 151 -12.94 3.88 -11.92
CA SER A 151 -13.24 2.58 -11.30
C SER A 151 -14.10 1.73 -12.24
N PRO A 152 -13.86 0.42 -12.34
CA PRO A 152 -14.66 -0.48 -13.18
C PRO A 152 -16.12 -0.60 -12.76
N SER A 153 -16.52 -0.12 -11.56
CA SER A 153 -17.91 -0.07 -11.10
C SER A 153 -18.20 1.17 -10.27
N PRO A 154 -19.29 1.90 -10.56
CA PRO A 154 -19.75 3.02 -9.71
C PRO A 154 -20.08 2.60 -8.26
N ARG A 155 -20.42 1.32 -8.05
CA ARG A 155 -20.71 0.77 -6.72
C ARG A 155 -19.45 0.48 -5.92
N ASP A 156 -18.33 0.24 -6.58
CA ASP A 156 -17.04 -0.12 -5.99
C ASP A 156 -16.07 1.05 -5.96
N SER A 157 -16.49 2.23 -6.43
CA SER A 157 -15.61 3.38 -6.53
C SER A 157 -15.26 3.94 -5.16
N TRP A 158 -13.99 3.95 -4.87
CA TRP A 158 -13.41 4.54 -3.67
C TRP A 158 -13.66 6.04 -3.59
N ALA A 159 -13.79 6.69 -4.76
CA ALA A 159 -14.00 8.11 -4.87
C ALA A 159 -15.33 8.57 -4.27
N SER A 160 -16.40 7.79 -4.41
CA SER A 160 -17.69 8.10 -3.79
C SER A 160 -17.70 7.98 -2.26
N ARG A 161 -16.62 7.44 -1.69
CA ARG A 161 -16.47 7.16 -0.26
C ARG A 161 -15.37 7.98 0.41
N MET A 162 -14.74 8.89 -0.31
CA MET A 162 -13.78 9.84 0.25
C MET A 162 -14.48 10.85 1.16
N PRO A 163 -13.85 11.26 2.27
CA PRO A 163 -14.39 12.34 3.10
C PRO A 163 -14.53 13.61 2.28
N SER A 164 -15.60 14.38 2.53
CA SER A 164 -15.86 15.65 1.84
C SER A 164 -14.72 16.69 1.99
N SER A 165 -13.87 16.54 3.01
CA SER A 165 -12.66 17.34 3.22
C SER A 165 -11.59 17.15 2.14
N ALA A 166 -11.61 16.04 1.41
CA ALA A 166 -10.69 15.77 0.31
C ALA A 166 -11.01 16.55 -0.98
N TRP A 167 -12.15 17.26 -1.01
CA TRP A 167 -12.67 18.01 -2.16
C TRP A 167 -12.62 19.53 -2.01
N LYS A 168 -11.91 20.03 -0.98
CA LYS A 168 -11.71 21.45 -0.76
C LYS A 168 -10.35 21.93 -1.22
#